data_7cd24307d907b852e7ea8b22e8710da5
#
_entry.id   7cd24307d907b852e7ea8b22e8710da5
#
_cell.length_a   1.000
_cell.length_b   1.000
_cell.length_c   1.000
_cell.angle_alpha   90.00
_cell.angle_beta   90.00
_cell.angle_gamma   90.00
#
_symmetry.space_group_name_H-M   'P 1'
#
loop_
_entity.id
_entity.type
_entity.pdbx_description
1 polymer ?
#
loop_
_entity_poly.entity_id
_entity_poly.type
_entity_poly.pdbx_seq_one_letter_code
_entity_poly.pdbx_strand_id
1 'polypeptide(L)'
;MVVREECWGDSYYKAATLKDCILRQELLYSGKEGNVIHLTYKEYAKQEDNDSSVESFLQYVGYDLRQSDIISFRDIHFKVIEATETSIEFIVIDPLRYLPYPP
;
A
#
# COMPACT_ATOMS: atom_id res chain seq x y z
N MET A 1 4.00 10.86 -1.37
CA MET A 1 3.11 10.67 -0.22
C MET A 1 2.80 9.19 -0.04
N VAL A 2 2.97 8.69 1.16
CA VAL A 2 2.72 7.29 1.48
C VAL A 2 1.22 7.08 1.67
N VAL A 3 0.63 6.17 0.91
CA VAL A 3 -0.77 5.80 1.05
C VAL A 3 -0.91 4.68 2.08
N ARG A 4 -0.01 3.71 2.02
CA ARG A 4 -0.05 2.57 2.92
C ARG A 4 1.35 2.03 3.11
N GLU A 5 1.68 1.66 4.35
CA GLU A 5 2.94 1.00 4.66
C GLU A 5 2.66 -0.15 5.61
N GLU A 6 3.25 -1.30 5.33
CA GLU A 6 3.11 -2.48 6.18
C GLU A 6 4.45 -3.16 6.34
N CYS A 7 4.63 -3.76 7.49
CA CYS A 7 5.88 -4.38 7.89
C CYS A 7 5.59 -5.81 8.37
N TRP A 8 6.23 -6.78 7.74
CA TRP A 8 6.00 -8.19 8.03
C TRP A 8 7.26 -8.80 8.64
N GLY A 9 7.10 -9.41 9.80
CA GLY A 9 8.21 -10.05 10.50
C GLY A 9 8.41 -11.49 10.09
N ASP A 10 7.52 -12.34 10.46
CA ASP A 10 7.47 -13.71 9.97
C ASP A 10 6.51 -13.77 8.82
N SER A 11 6.66 -14.74 7.96
CA SER A 11 5.95 -14.83 6.68
C SER A 11 4.47 -14.49 6.69
N TYR A 12 3.81 -14.62 7.82
CA TYR A 12 2.36 -14.49 7.89
C TYR A 12 1.88 -13.46 8.91
N TYR A 13 2.78 -12.86 9.68
CA TYR A 13 2.38 -11.99 10.77
C TYR A 13 2.98 -10.61 10.64
N LYS A 14 2.15 -9.62 10.90
CA LYS A 14 2.60 -8.24 10.92
C LYS A 14 3.62 -8.06 12.04
N ALA A 15 4.72 -7.40 11.75
CA ALA A 15 5.77 -7.20 12.74
C ALA A 15 5.32 -6.21 13.82
N ALA A 16 5.70 -6.47 15.06
CA ALA A 16 5.38 -5.60 16.16
C ALA A 16 6.20 -4.31 16.17
N THR A 17 7.43 -4.37 15.66
CA THR A 17 8.32 -3.21 15.57
C THR A 17 9.09 -3.24 14.26
N LEU A 18 9.70 -2.10 13.91
CA LEU A 18 10.52 -2.01 12.70
C LEU A 18 11.72 -2.94 12.74
N LYS A 19 12.21 -3.29 13.92
CA LYS A 19 13.34 -4.20 14.06
C LYS A 19 12.99 -5.62 13.62
N ASP A 20 11.72 -5.99 13.77
CA ASP A 20 11.26 -7.33 13.43
C ASP A 20 10.87 -7.45 11.97
N CYS A 21 10.98 -6.36 11.22
CA CYS A 21 10.51 -6.26 9.86
C CYS A 21 11.46 -6.97 8.89
N ILE A 22 11.04 -8.07 8.30
CA ILE A 22 11.83 -8.74 7.27
C ILE A 22 11.36 -8.36 5.87
N LEU A 23 10.11 -7.94 5.75
CA LEU A 23 9.55 -7.43 4.50
C LEU A 23 8.71 -6.20 4.81
N ARG A 24 9.02 -5.09 4.15
CA ARG A 24 8.24 -3.87 4.24
C ARG A 24 7.60 -3.57 2.89
N GLN A 25 6.32 -3.29 2.91
CA GLN A 25 5.56 -2.93 1.72
C GLN A 25 5.11 -1.48 1.82
N GLU A 26 5.20 -0.77 0.72
CA GLU A 26 4.90 0.65 0.67
C GLU A 26 4.11 0.96 -0.59
N LEU A 27 2.99 1.65 -0.45
CA LEU A 27 2.23 2.15 -1.60
C LEU A 27 2.27 3.67 -1.57
N LEU A 28 2.82 4.27 -2.61
CA LEU A 28 3.04 5.70 -2.70
C LEU A 28 2.13 6.31 -3.75
N TYR A 29 1.62 7.50 -3.45
CA TYR A 29 0.86 8.28 -4.43
C TYR A 29 1.83 9.09 -5.28
N SER A 30 1.80 8.88 -6.58
CA SER A 30 2.72 9.52 -7.52
C SER A 30 2.08 10.67 -8.31
N GLY A 31 0.76 10.81 -8.26
CA GLY A 31 0.09 11.91 -8.93
C GLY A 31 -1.17 11.51 -9.66
N LYS A 32 -1.75 12.48 -10.34
CA LYS A 32 -2.97 12.28 -11.11
C LYS A 32 -2.82 12.93 -12.47
N GLU A 33 -3.28 12.23 -13.49
CA GLU A 33 -3.28 12.72 -14.85
C GLU A 33 -4.67 12.48 -15.44
N GLY A 34 -5.41 13.54 -15.69
CA GLY A 34 -6.81 13.41 -16.06
C GLY A 34 -7.60 12.75 -14.95
N ASN A 35 -8.21 11.62 -15.21
CA ASN A 35 -8.96 10.83 -14.20
C ASN A 35 -8.18 9.63 -13.69
N VAL A 36 -6.93 9.50 -14.11
CA VAL A 36 -6.10 8.36 -13.73
C VAL A 36 -5.15 8.75 -12.61
N ILE A 37 -5.21 8.05 -11.48
CA ILE A 37 -4.23 8.21 -10.42
C ILE A 37 -3.10 7.22 -10.64
N HIS A 38 -1.88 7.64 -10.29
CA HIS A 38 -0.68 6.84 -10.42
C HIS A 38 -0.12 6.52 -9.06
N LEU A 39 0.15 5.25 -8.84
CA LEU A 39 0.69 4.76 -7.58
C LEU A 39 1.97 3.98 -7.86
N THR A 40 2.88 4.02 -6.91
CA THR A 40 4.11 3.25 -6.96
C THR A 40 4.12 2.29 -5.77
N TYR A 41 4.26 1.01 -6.07
CA TYR A 41 4.35 -0.03 -5.05
C TYR A 41 5.80 -0.46 -4.91
N LYS A 42 6.28 -0.52 -3.68
CA LYS A 42 7.65 -0.94 -3.38
C LYS A 42 7.66 -2.00 -2.29
N GLU A 43 8.59 -2.93 -2.43
CA GLU A 43 8.89 -3.89 -1.38
C GLU A 43 10.36 -3.74 -0.98
N TYR A 44 10.61 -3.86 0.31
CA TYR A 44 11.95 -3.79 0.87
C TYR A 44 12.18 -5.05 1.69
N ALA A 45 13.29 -5.73 1.42
CA ALA A 45 13.68 -6.93 2.15
C ALA A 45 14.83 -6.60 3.09
N LYS A 46 14.78 -7.11 4.31
CA LYS A 46 15.86 -6.94 5.28
C LYS A 46 17.05 -7.81 4.87
N GLN A 47 18.25 -7.23 4.98
CA GLN A 47 19.47 -7.98 4.73
C GLN A 47 19.84 -8.81 5.96
N GLU A 48 20.32 -10.02 5.72
CA GLU A 48 20.69 -10.93 6.81
C GLU A 48 21.80 -10.41 7.71
N ASP A 49 22.74 -9.67 7.14
CA ASP A 49 23.95 -9.27 7.83
C ASP A 49 23.86 -7.93 8.55
N ASN A 50 22.75 -7.21 8.42
CA ASN A 50 22.59 -5.93 9.09
C ASN A 50 21.12 -5.55 9.14
N ASP A 51 20.81 -4.41 9.81
CA ASP A 51 19.44 -3.94 9.99
C ASP A 51 18.91 -3.13 8.83
N SER A 52 19.69 -2.96 7.76
CA SER A 52 19.22 -2.19 6.63
C SER A 52 18.31 -3.00 5.72
N SER A 53 17.44 -2.28 5.01
CA SER A 53 16.53 -2.88 4.02
C SER A 53 16.96 -2.47 2.63
N VAL A 54 16.77 -3.36 1.67
CA VAL A 54 17.07 -3.10 0.27
C VAL A 54 15.78 -3.22 -0.53
N GLU A 55 15.55 -2.26 -1.44
CA GLU A 55 14.41 -2.33 -2.34
C GLU A 55 14.55 -3.58 -3.21
N SER A 56 13.58 -4.47 -3.09
CA SER A 56 13.60 -5.75 -3.79
C SER A 56 12.59 -5.81 -4.93
N PHE A 57 11.60 -4.90 -4.94
CA PHE A 57 10.56 -4.92 -5.96
C PHE A 57 9.98 -3.53 -6.12
N LEU A 58 9.66 -3.18 -7.35
CA LEU A 58 9.06 -1.91 -7.72
C LEU A 58 8.03 -2.13 -8.81
N GLN A 59 6.83 -1.59 -8.64
CA GLN A 59 5.79 -1.67 -9.65
C GLN A 59 5.02 -0.36 -9.73
N TYR A 60 4.77 0.11 -10.95
CA TYR A 60 3.94 1.28 -11.20
C TYR A 60 2.56 0.83 -11.64
N VAL A 61 1.53 1.41 -11.05
CA VAL A 61 0.14 1.08 -11.39
C VAL A 61 -0.68 2.35 -11.58
N GLY A 62 -1.69 2.27 -12.42
CA GLY A 62 -2.62 3.36 -12.67
C GLY A 62 -4.06 2.89 -12.50
N TYR A 63 -4.90 3.76 -11.96
CA TYR A 63 -6.32 3.46 -11.77
C TYR A 63 -7.16 4.62 -12.29
N ASP A 64 -8.15 4.29 -13.11
CA ASP A 64 -9.07 5.26 -13.68
C ASP A 64 -10.24 5.47 -12.71
N LEU A 65 -10.32 6.66 -12.12
CA LEU A 65 -11.36 6.98 -11.14
C LEU A 65 -12.76 7.07 -11.74
N ARG A 66 -12.87 7.14 -13.08
CA ARG A 66 -14.17 7.08 -13.73
C ARG A 66 -14.78 5.69 -13.66
N GLN A 67 -13.96 4.67 -13.53
CA GLN A 67 -14.42 3.28 -13.43
C GLN A 67 -14.79 2.91 -12.01
N SER A 68 -13.99 3.36 -11.05
CA SER A 68 -14.25 3.09 -9.64
C SER A 68 -13.44 4.04 -8.77
N ASP A 69 -14.01 4.46 -7.65
CA ASP A 69 -13.30 5.20 -6.62
C ASP A 69 -12.72 4.27 -5.54
N ILE A 70 -12.97 2.98 -5.67
CA ILE A 70 -12.41 1.98 -4.75
C ILE A 70 -11.22 1.33 -5.43
N ILE A 71 -10.07 1.46 -4.81
CA ILE A 71 -8.80 0.93 -5.31
C ILE A 71 -8.45 -0.30 -4.51
N SER A 72 -8.18 -1.39 -5.21
CA SER A 72 -7.72 -2.62 -4.59
C SER A 72 -6.39 -3.01 -5.22
N PHE A 73 -5.36 -3.05 -4.42
CA PHE A 73 -4.03 -3.47 -4.85
C PHE A 73 -3.47 -4.43 -3.80
N ARG A 74 -3.31 -5.70 -4.18
CA ARG A 74 -2.93 -6.76 -3.26
C ARG A 74 -3.90 -6.79 -2.08
N ASP A 75 -3.40 -6.65 -0.88
CA ASP A 75 -4.23 -6.64 0.34
C ASP A 75 -4.67 -5.25 0.74
N ILE A 76 -4.31 -4.25 -0.05
CA ILE A 76 -4.58 -2.85 0.26
C ILE A 76 -5.84 -2.41 -0.45
N HIS A 77 -6.81 -1.95 0.32
CA HIS A 77 -8.10 -1.46 -0.21
C HIS A 77 -8.39 -0.08 0.36
N PHE A 78 -8.73 0.86 -0.50
CA PHE A 78 -9.10 2.18 -0.04
C PHE A 78 -10.06 2.84 -1.02
N LYS A 79 -10.86 3.77 -0.48
CA LYS A 79 -11.79 4.58 -1.28
C LYS A 79 -11.19 5.97 -1.44
N VAL A 80 -11.08 6.43 -2.67
CA VAL A 80 -10.59 7.76 -2.97
C VAL A 80 -11.72 8.76 -2.81
N ILE A 81 -11.51 9.76 -1.96
CA ILE A 81 -12.46 10.84 -1.77
C ILE A 81 -12.14 11.96 -2.74
N GLU A 82 -10.87 12.35 -2.83
CA GLU A 82 -10.41 13.38 -3.74
C GLU A 82 -8.95 13.13 -4.08
N ALA A 83 -8.59 13.39 -5.33
CA ALA A 83 -7.22 13.26 -5.78
C ALA A 83 -6.84 14.46 -6.64
N THR A 84 -5.66 15.01 -6.39
CA THR A 84 -5.06 16.09 -7.17
C THR A 84 -3.69 15.63 -7.67
N GLU A 85 -3.00 16.50 -8.41
CA GLU A 85 -1.67 16.17 -8.90
C GLU A 85 -0.66 15.89 -7.79
N THR A 86 -0.88 16.46 -6.61
CA THR A 86 0.10 16.41 -5.52
C THR A 86 -0.41 15.72 -4.26
N SER A 87 -1.70 15.47 -4.16
CA SER A 87 -2.26 14.89 -2.93
C SER A 87 -3.45 13.99 -3.21
N ILE A 88 -3.73 13.12 -2.26
CA ILE A 88 -4.88 12.23 -2.31
C ILE A 88 -5.52 12.17 -0.93
N GLU A 89 -6.85 12.28 -0.91
CA GLU A 89 -7.65 12.06 0.29
C GLU A 89 -8.38 10.75 0.12
N PHE A 90 -8.27 9.86 1.09
CA PHE A 90 -8.81 8.52 0.99
C PHE A 90 -9.20 7.95 2.34
N ILE A 91 -10.05 6.92 2.29
CA ILE A 91 -10.45 6.16 3.48
C ILE A 91 -9.96 4.73 3.29
N VAL A 92 -9.19 4.23 4.24
CA VAL A 92 -8.72 2.85 4.21
C VAL A 92 -9.88 1.92 4.51
N ILE A 93 -10.06 0.92 3.65
CA ILE A 93 -11.08 -0.10 3.83
C ILE A 93 -10.39 -1.33 4.39
N ASP A 94 -10.78 -1.69 5.62
CA ASP A 94 -10.27 -2.91 6.23
C ASP A 94 -11.11 -4.08 5.73
N PRO A 95 -10.55 -5.01 4.97
CA PRO A 95 -11.32 -6.14 4.44
C PRO A 95 -12.01 -6.94 5.51
N LEU A 96 -11.44 -7.03 6.69
CA LEU A 96 -12.02 -7.79 7.78
C LEU A 96 -13.33 -7.20 8.29
N ARG A 97 -13.52 -5.90 8.12
CA ARG A 97 -14.75 -5.23 8.53
C ARG A 97 -15.91 -5.50 7.59
N TYR A 98 -15.60 -5.92 6.37
CA TYR A 98 -16.62 -6.11 5.34
C TYR A 98 -16.93 -7.57 5.08
N LEU A 99 -16.31 -8.47 5.80
CA LEU A 99 -16.65 -9.87 5.73
C LEU A 99 -17.93 -10.11 6.49
N PRO A 100 -18.90 -10.87 5.92
CA PRO A 100 -20.21 -11.02 6.52
C PRO A 100 -20.23 -12.00 7.67
N TYR A 101 -19.18 -12.11 8.44
CA TYR A 101 -19.18 -12.96 9.56
C TYR A 101 -18.22 -12.50 10.56
N PRO A 102 -18.45 -13.09 11.37
CA PRO A 102 -17.55 -13.46 11.93
C PRO A 102 -17.59 -14.41 11.28
N PRO A 103 -17.58 -14.10 11.34
CA PRO A 103 -17.69 -14.73 11.63
C PRO A 103 -17.36 -15.44 12.47
#